data_2691978b7678f15bb1e9ed7d96279ee6
#
_entry.id   2691978b7678f15bb1e9ed7d96279ee6
#
_cell.length_a   1.000
_cell.length_b   1.000
_cell.length_c   1.000
_cell.angle_alpha   90.00
_cell.angle_beta   90.00
_cell.angle_gamma   90.00
#
_symmetry.space_group_name_H-M   'P 1'
#
loop_
_entity.id
_entity.type
_entity.pdbx_description
1 polymer ?
#
loop_
_entity_poly.entity_id
_entity_poly.type
_entity_poly.pdbx_seq_one_letter_code
_entity_poly.pdbx_strand_id
1 'polypeptide(L)'
;MLRFPYLDEPLTGPAPPSLPAGAAVRRRPLVPISIIGPGGLMWDFGRAVLDSAADDTVFPLDTAGRIGARLHADIGHRVRWRGQLYALRVANVELLLTDNIGTWRWPTVVAFSPAPIRYPILGQSGCLQFMDARFFGQDHIVELTTNRSFTGTEI
;
A
#
# COMPACT_ATOMS: atom_id res chain seq x y z
N MET A 1 5.64 -13.29 -11.04
CA MET A 1 4.95 -12.05 -11.52
C MET A 1 3.52 -12.08 -11.02
N LEU A 2 3.05 -11.00 -10.40
CA LEU A 2 1.64 -10.82 -10.01
C LEU A 2 0.98 -9.81 -10.95
N ARG A 3 -0.33 -9.99 -11.21
CA ARG A 3 -1.14 -9.13 -12.08
C ARG A 3 -2.42 -8.70 -11.39
N PHE A 4 -2.67 -7.40 -11.37
CA PHE A 4 -3.85 -6.84 -10.74
C PHE A 4 -4.61 -5.97 -11.74
N PRO A 5 -5.92 -6.21 -11.95
CA PRO A 5 -6.75 -5.28 -12.69
C PRO A 5 -6.90 -3.97 -11.90
N TYR A 6 -7.04 -2.86 -12.60
CA TYR A 6 -7.41 -1.61 -11.95
C TYR A 6 -8.79 -1.76 -11.31
N LEU A 7 -8.94 -1.20 -10.12
CA LEU A 7 -10.19 -1.24 -9.39
C LEU A 7 -11.02 0.02 -9.64
N ASP A 8 -12.32 -0.16 -9.73
CA ASP A 8 -13.27 0.94 -9.79
C ASP A 8 -13.38 1.61 -8.40
N GLU A 9 -13.23 2.92 -8.40
CA GLU A 9 -13.41 3.75 -7.21
C GLU A 9 -14.58 4.71 -7.44
N PRO A 10 -15.66 4.61 -6.66
CA PRO A 10 -16.78 5.53 -6.75
C PRO A 10 -16.33 6.98 -6.49
N LEU A 11 -16.80 7.89 -7.30
CA LEU A 11 -16.59 9.32 -7.09
C LEU A 11 -17.58 9.83 -6.03
N THR A 12 -17.07 10.65 -5.10
CA THR A 12 -17.88 11.24 -4.01
C THR A 12 -18.37 12.67 -4.33
N GLY A 13 -18.22 13.10 -5.56
CA GLY A 13 -18.57 14.44 -6.02
C GLY A 13 -18.64 14.51 -7.54
N PRO A 14 -18.70 15.71 -8.13
CA PRO A 14 -18.71 15.88 -9.57
C PRO A 14 -17.44 15.28 -10.19
N ALA A 15 -17.57 14.69 -11.37
CA ALA A 15 -16.45 14.14 -12.10
C ALA A 15 -15.37 15.21 -12.34
N PRO A 16 -14.08 14.91 -12.04
CA PRO A 16 -13.01 15.83 -12.35
C PRO A 16 -12.91 16.04 -13.88
N PRO A 17 -12.35 17.18 -14.32
CA PRO A 17 -12.25 17.50 -15.77
C PRO A 17 -11.50 16.46 -16.59
N SER A 18 -10.65 15.64 -15.97
CA SER A 18 -9.90 14.56 -16.62
C SER A 18 -10.74 13.33 -16.96
N LEU A 19 -11.98 13.26 -16.48
CA LEU A 19 -12.90 12.16 -16.74
C LEU A 19 -14.07 12.65 -17.62
N PRO A 20 -14.75 11.72 -18.33
CA PRO A 20 -15.96 12.06 -19.07
C PRO A 20 -17.01 12.71 -18.17
N ALA A 21 -17.77 13.66 -18.70
CA ALA A 21 -18.88 14.27 -17.99
C ALA A 21 -19.87 13.20 -17.52
N GLY A 22 -20.28 13.27 -16.24
CA GLY A 22 -21.20 12.30 -15.63
C GLY A 22 -20.56 10.98 -15.22
N ALA A 23 -19.23 10.84 -15.29
CA ALA A 23 -18.55 9.65 -14.76
C ALA A 23 -18.85 9.46 -13.27
N ALA A 24 -19.30 8.24 -12.90
CA ALA A 24 -19.62 7.87 -11.54
C ALA A 24 -18.46 7.14 -10.84
N VAL A 25 -17.51 6.63 -11.60
CA VAL A 25 -16.35 5.86 -11.10
C VAL A 25 -15.07 6.31 -11.79
N ARG A 26 -13.95 6.08 -11.08
CA ARG A 26 -12.60 6.20 -11.63
C ARG A 26 -11.90 4.88 -11.47
N ARG A 27 -11.18 4.43 -12.48
CA ARG A 27 -10.31 3.24 -12.40
C ARG A 27 -8.92 3.62 -11.92
N ARG A 28 -8.42 2.88 -10.95
CA ARG A 28 -7.10 3.15 -10.35
C ARG A 28 -6.29 1.87 -10.17
N PRO A 29 -4.96 1.95 -10.28
CA PRO A 29 -4.05 0.82 -10.01
C PRO A 29 -3.92 0.60 -8.51
N LEU A 30 -4.98 0.11 -7.88
CA LEU A 30 -5.01 -0.27 -6.48
C LEU A 30 -4.80 -1.78 -6.38
N VAL A 31 -4.02 -2.21 -5.40
CA VAL A 31 -3.74 -3.63 -5.18
C VAL A 31 -4.21 -4.05 -3.78
N PRO A 32 -4.65 -5.30 -3.59
CA PRO A 32 -4.89 -5.82 -2.25
C PRO A 32 -3.55 -6.01 -1.54
N ILE A 33 -3.51 -5.78 -0.24
CA ILE A 33 -2.33 -6.03 0.59
C ILE A 33 -2.76 -6.58 1.94
N SER A 34 -2.04 -7.56 2.44
CA SER A 34 -2.19 -8.03 3.82
C SER A 34 -0.95 -7.65 4.61
N ILE A 35 -1.15 -7.31 5.88
CA ILE A 35 -0.08 -7.01 6.83
C ILE A 35 -0.15 -7.98 8.00
N ILE A 36 1.00 -8.53 8.39
CA ILE A 36 1.11 -9.57 9.41
C ILE A 36 2.04 -9.06 10.52
N GLY A 37 1.54 -9.08 11.73
CA GLY A 37 2.30 -8.72 12.91
C GLY A 37 3.20 -9.83 13.44
N PRO A 38 4.03 -9.55 14.46
CA PRO A 38 5.03 -10.48 14.99
C PRO A 38 4.43 -11.76 15.61
N GLY A 39 3.18 -11.70 16.04
CA GLY A 39 2.44 -12.86 16.58
C GLY A 39 1.65 -13.66 15.53
N GLY A 40 1.79 -13.29 14.23
CA GLY A 40 1.07 -13.97 13.15
C GLY A 40 -0.35 -13.43 12.91
N LEU A 41 -0.80 -12.43 13.66
CA LEU A 41 -2.09 -11.77 13.38
C LEU A 41 -2.00 -11.01 12.06
N MET A 42 -2.99 -11.21 11.22
CA MET A 42 -3.06 -10.64 9.88
C MET A 42 -4.26 -9.69 9.74
N TRP A 43 -4.07 -8.63 8.99
CA TRP A 43 -5.14 -7.73 8.58
C TRP A 43 -5.08 -7.49 7.08
N ASP A 44 -6.23 -7.63 6.42
CA ASP A 44 -6.34 -7.52 4.96
C ASP A 44 -6.92 -6.18 4.57
N PHE A 45 -6.26 -5.54 3.59
CA PHE A 45 -6.77 -4.37 2.90
C PHE A 45 -7.08 -4.75 1.45
N GLY A 46 -8.33 -4.63 1.06
CA GLY A 46 -8.73 -4.89 -0.34
C GLY A 46 -8.17 -3.88 -1.34
N ARG A 47 -7.65 -2.76 -0.86
CA ARG A 47 -7.15 -1.66 -1.69
C ARG A 47 -5.98 -0.96 -1.00
N ALA A 48 -4.87 -0.85 -1.70
CA ALA A 48 -3.72 -0.04 -1.33
C ALA A 48 -3.19 0.69 -2.58
N VAL A 49 -2.64 1.87 -2.39
CA VAL A 49 -2.13 2.71 -3.48
C VAL A 49 -0.66 2.36 -3.73
N LEU A 50 -0.31 2.02 -4.96
CA LEU A 50 1.09 1.99 -5.40
C LEU A 50 1.53 3.42 -5.68
N ASP A 51 2.42 3.97 -4.86
CA ASP A 51 2.85 5.36 -4.95
C ASP A 51 4.38 5.46 -5.02
N SER A 52 4.90 5.60 -6.23
CA SER A 52 6.33 5.74 -6.46
C SER A 52 6.92 7.07 -5.96
N ALA A 53 6.07 8.05 -5.66
CA ALA A 53 6.49 9.33 -5.08
C ALA A 53 6.51 9.33 -3.55
N ALA A 54 5.92 8.32 -2.90
CA ALA A 54 5.97 8.16 -1.46
C ALA A 54 7.31 7.52 -1.03
N ASP A 55 7.96 8.12 -0.06
CA ASP A 55 9.22 7.59 0.48
C ASP A 55 8.97 6.31 1.29
N ASP A 56 7.88 6.27 2.04
CA ASP A 56 7.55 5.21 2.99
C ASP A 56 6.28 4.44 2.59
N THR A 57 6.25 3.17 2.99
CA THR A 57 5.01 2.38 3.04
C THR A 57 4.29 2.69 4.34
N VAL A 58 3.05 3.18 4.23
CA VAL A 58 2.30 3.73 5.36
C VAL A 58 0.95 3.04 5.51
N PHE A 59 0.67 2.60 6.72
CA PHE A 59 -0.62 2.05 7.13
C PHE A 59 -1.32 2.95 8.15
N PRO A 60 -2.65 2.88 8.28
CA PRO A 60 -3.36 3.54 9.37
C PRO A 60 -2.83 3.09 10.73
N LEU A 61 -2.71 4.03 11.68
CA LEU A 61 -2.14 3.74 13.00
C LEU A 61 -2.89 2.65 13.77
N ASP A 62 -4.21 2.58 13.65
CA ASP A 62 -5.03 1.56 14.32
C ASP A 62 -4.70 0.13 13.86
N THR A 63 -4.17 -0.03 12.66
CA THR A 63 -3.69 -1.32 12.15
C THR A 63 -2.60 -1.91 13.02
N ALA A 64 -1.71 -1.09 13.59
CA ALA A 64 -0.64 -1.57 14.47
C ALA A 64 -1.21 -2.33 15.68
N GLY A 65 -2.28 -1.82 16.30
CA GLY A 65 -2.96 -2.51 17.40
C GLY A 65 -3.63 -3.80 16.97
N ARG A 66 -4.25 -3.81 15.78
CA ARG A 66 -4.97 -4.99 15.24
C ARG A 66 -4.06 -6.17 14.98
N ILE A 67 -2.83 -5.93 14.55
CA ILE A 67 -1.86 -6.99 14.24
C ILE A 67 -0.86 -7.24 15.38
N GLY A 68 -0.96 -6.52 16.49
CA GLY A 68 -0.01 -6.61 17.60
C GLY A 68 1.40 -6.15 17.24
N ALA A 69 1.52 -5.16 16.35
CA ALA A 69 2.82 -4.61 15.96
C ALA A 69 3.48 -3.88 17.13
N ARG A 70 4.79 -4.06 17.25
CA ARG A 70 5.62 -3.37 18.26
C ARG A 70 6.20 -2.11 17.63
N LEU A 71 5.59 -0.97 17.91
CA LEU A 71 6.07 0.32 17.41
C LEU A 71 7.42 0.66 18.04
N HIS A 72 8.39 1.05 17.19
CA HIS A 72 9.67 1.59 17.65
C HIS A 72 9.45 2.94 18.34
N ALA A 73 10.45 3.38 19.12
CA ALA A 73 10.41 4.69 19.77
C ALA A 73 10.21 5.81 18.74
N ASP A 74 9.46 6.84 19.11
CA ASP A 74 9.29 8.03 18.28
C ASP A 74 10.62 8.79 18.20
N ILE A 75 11.20 8.85 17.00
CA ILE A 75 12.47 9.55 16.72
C ILE A 75 12.26 10.91 16.06
N GLY A 76 11.04 11.44 16.09
CA GLY A 76 10.70 12.73 15.49
C GLY A 76 10.36 12.66 14.00
N HIS A 77 10.20 11.46 13.44
CA HIS A 77 9.80 11.31 12.04
C HIS A 77 8.36 11.81 11.84
N ARG A 78 8.16 12.66 10.85
CA ARG A 78 6.86 13.31 10.57
C ARG A 78 6.54 13.25 9.10
N VAL A 79 5.24 13.16 8.80
CA VAL A 79 4.69 13.28 7.45
C VAL A 79 3.74 14.46 7.38
N ARG A 80 3.76 15.18 6.29
CA ARG A 80 2.78 16.23 6.00
C ARG A 80 1.63 15.64 5.17
N TRP A 81 0.43 15.75 5.69
CA TRP A 81 -0.79 15.32 5.01
C TRP A 81 -1.80 16.47 5.04
N ARG A 82 -2.20 16.94 3.86
CA ARG A 82 -3.15 18.07 3.71
C ARG A 82 -2.78 19.28 4.59
N GLY A 83 -1.49 19.62 4.63
CA GLY A 83 -0.98 20.75 5.38
C GLY A 83 -0.71 20.50 6.87
N GLN A 84 -1.14 19.39 7.45
CA GLN A 84 -0.88 19.01 8.83
C GLN A 84 0.30 18.06 8.95
N LEU A 85 1.05 18.16 10.05
CA LEU A 85 2.13 17.24 10.39
C LEU A 85 1.61 16.14 11.31
N TYR A 86 1.95 14.90 10.97
CA TYR A 86 1.60 13.71 11.74
C TYR A 86 2.87 12.95 12.10
N ALA A 87 2.90 12.39 13.32
CA ALA A 87 3.97 11.50 13.74
C ALA A 87 3.89 10.19 12.95
N LEU A 88 5.03 9.78 12.39
CA LEU A 88 5.20 8.42 11.83
C LEU A 88 5.91 7.55 12.87
N ARG A 89 5.30 6.41 13.18
CA ARG A 89 5.90 5.37 14.01
C ARG A 89 6.11 4.13 13.14
N VAL A 90 7.24 3.49 13.25
CA VAL A 90 7.59 2.32 12.44
C VAL A 90 7.56 1.03 13.24
N ALA A 91 7.33 -0.10 12.58
CA ALA A 91 7.43 -1.42 13.15
C ALA A 91 7.88 -2.45 12.11
N ASN A 92 8.50 -3.52 12.60
CA ASN A 92 8.77 -4.71 11.80
C ASN A 92 7.48 -5.53 11.62
N VAL A 93 7.19 -5.86 10.38
CA VAL A 93 6.02 -6.63 9.98
C VAL A 93 6.38 -7.55 8.81
N GLU A 94 5.44 -8.38 8.40
CA GLU A 94 5.49 -9.00 7.08
C GLU A 94 4.35 -8.45 6.22
N LEU A 95 4.61 -8.26 4.94
CA LEU A 95 3.59 -7.93 3.94
C LEU A 95 3.33 -9.13 3.04
N LEU A 96 2.12 -9.20 2.53
CA LEU A 96 1.68 -10.26 1.63
C LEU A 96 0.85 -9.67 0.50
N LEU A 97 1.27 -9.95 -0.73
CA LEU A 97 0.53 -9.66 -1.95
C LEU A 97 0.10 -10.97 -2.59
N THR A 98 -1.15 -11.04 -2.98
CA THR A 98 -1.70 -12.23 -3.66
C THR A 98 -2.54 -11.80 -4.85
N ASP A 99 -2.37 -12.47 -5.97
CA ASP A 99 -3.31 -12.48 -7.09
C ASP A 99 -3.92 -13.88 -7.27
N ASN A 100 -4.56 -14.16 -8.41
CA ASN A 100 -5.15 -15.46 -8.67
C ASN A 100 -4.14 -16.56 -9.00
N ILE A 101 -2.85 -16.24 -9.11
CA ILE A 101 -1.81 -17.13 -9.61
C ILE A 101 -0.76 -17.41 -8.54
N GLY A 102 -0.38 -16.40 -7.76
CA GLY A 102 0.74 -16.51 -6.83
C GLY A 102 0.59 -15.61 -5.61
N THR A 103 1.48 -15.82 -4.67
CA THR A 103 1.55 -15.05 -3.42
C THR A 103 3.00 -14.70 -3.13
N TRP A 104 3.23 -13.44 -2.78
CA TRP A 104 4.52 -12.97 -2.28
C TRP A 104 4.39 -12.54 -0.83
N ARG A 105 5.33 -12.98 -0.01
CA ARG A 105 5.41 -12.64 1.41
C ARG A 105 6.82 -12.21 1.75
N TRP A 106 6.99 -11.04 2.39
CA TRP A 106 8.31 -10.53 2.73
C TRP A 106 8.32 -9.79 4.06
N PRO A 107 9.39 -9.93 4.86
CA PRO A 107 9.60 -9.14 6.06
C PRO A 107 10.05 -7.73 5.68
N THR A 108 9.54 -6.73 6.39
CA THR A 108 9.90 -5.34 6.13
C THR A 108 9.61 -4.45 7.33
N VAL A 109 10.04 -3.20 7.24
CA VAL A 109 9.66 -2.13 8.16
C VAL A 109 8.67 -1.21 7.45
N VAL A 110 7.56 -0.93 8.10
CA VAL A 110 6.55 0.00 7.59
C VAL A 110 6.26 1.09 8.60
N ALA A 111 5.73 2.21 8.12
CA ALA A 111 5.28 3.31 8.97
C ALA A 111 3.77 3.19 9.25
N PHE A 112 3.39 3.70 10.41
CA PHE A 112 2.00 3.84 10.83
C PHE A 112 1.72 5.31 11.11
N SER A 113 0.61 5.82 10.60
CA SER A 113 0.24 7.23 10.69
C SER A 113 -1.18 7.40 11.22
N PRO A 114 -1.43 8.39 12.11
CA PRO A 114 -2.77 8.79 12.51
C PRO A 114 -3.46 9.67 11.47
N ALA A 115 -2.78 10.04 10.38
CA ALA A 115 -3.40 10.79 9.28
C ALA A 115 -4.61 10.02 8.71
N PRO A 116 -5.70 10.71 8.32
CA PRO A 116 -6.91 10.07 7.81
C PRO A 116 -6.73 9.59 6.35
N ILE A 117 -5.79 8.68 6.15
CA ILE A 117 -5.56 8.05 4.84
C ILE A 117 -6.68 7.06 4.53
N ARG A 118 -7.20 7.09 3.32
CA ARG A 118 -8.28 6.20 2.89
C ARG A 118 -7.81 4.77 2.65
N TYR A 119 -6.62 4.63 2.07
CA TYR A 119 -5.99 3.34 1.76
C TYR A 119 -4.55 3.35 2.26
N PRO A 120 -3.97 2.18 2.58
CA PRO A 120 -2.53 2.07 2.74
C PRO A 120 -1.78 2.61 1.52
N ILE A 121 -0.63 3.19 1.75
CA ILE A 121 0.27 3.71 0.71
C ILE A 121 1.46 2.77 0.64
N LEU A 122 1.68 2.15 -0.51
CA LEU A 122 2.82 1.28 -0.79
C LEU A 122 3.89 2.13 -1.48
N GLY A 123 4.81 2.66 -0.69
CA GLY A 123 5.87 3.55 -1.13
C GLY A 123 7.19 2.84 -1.43
N GLN A 124 8.25 3.63 -1.62
CA GLN A 124 9.57 3.11 -1.96
C GLN A 124 10.11 2.20 -0.85
N SER A 125 10.28 2.74 0.35
CA SER A 125 10.74 1.96 1.49
C SER A 125 9.65 1.00 1.97
N GLY A 126 10.00 -0.25 2.12
CA GLY A 126 9.11 -1.29 2.65
C GLY A 126 8.33 -2.06 1.59
N CYS A 127 8.14 -1.52 0.38
CA CYS A 127 7.40 -2.19 -0.69
C CYS A 127 8.10 -2.07 -2.06
N LEU A 128 8.06 -0.91 -2.71
CA LEU A 128 8.49 -0.77 -4.10
C LEU A 128 10.00 -0.96 -4.32
N GLN A 129 10.82 -0.80 -3.28
CA GLN A 129 12.25 -1.14 -3.37
C GLN A 129 12.51 -2.60 -3.71
N PHE A 130 11.54 -3.49 -3.47
CA PHE A 130 11.67 -4.95 -3.66
C PHE A 130 11.07 -5.44 -4.97
N MET A 131 10.45 -4.57 -5.77
CA MET A 131 9.74 -4.98 -6.97
C MET A 131 9.76 -3.91 -8.07
N ASP A 132 9.59 -4.37 -9.29
CA ASP A 132 9.38 -3.52 -10.45
C ASP A 132 7.89 -3.51 -10.78
N ALA A 133 7.35 -2.33 -11.09
CA ALA A 133 5.95 -2.15 -11.43
C ALA A 133 5.79 -1.67 -12.88
N ARG A 134 4.88 -2.28 -13.62
CA ARG A 134 4.48 -1.87 -14.97
C ARG A 134 2.99 -1.56 -15.00
N PHE A 135 2.66 -0.38 -15.50
CA PHE A 135 1.28 0.09 -15.60
C PHE A 135 0.83 0.07 -17.05
N PHE A 136 -0.16 -0.74 -17.36
CA PHE A 136 -0.77 -0.84 -18.68
C PHE A 136 -2.08 -0.05 -18.67
N GLY A 137 -1.99 1.24 -18.95
CA GLY A 137 -3.13 2.15 -18.85
C GLY A 137 -4.27 1.81 -19.79
N GLN A 138 -3.98 1.31 -21.00
CA GLN A 138 -4.99 0.90 -21.96
C GLN A 138 -5.74 -0.36 -21.50
N ASP A 139 -5.02 -1.31 -20.92
CA ASP A 139 -5.58 -2.61 -20.50
C ASP A 139 -6.11 -2.55 -19.07
N HIS A 140 -5.87 -1.46 -18.35
CA HIS A 140 -6.21 -1.28 -16.94
C HIS A 140 -5.66 -2.41 -16.06
N ILE A 141 -4.37 -2.69 -16.21
CA ILE A 141 -3.65 -3.72 -15.46
C ILE A 141 -2.37 -3.13 -14.89
N VAL A 142 -2.00 -3.54 -13.69
CA VAL A 142 -0.64 -3.38 -13.16
C VAL A 142 0.00 -4.74 -12.99
N GLU A 143 1.24 -4.86 -13.43
CA GLU A 143 2.09 -6.03 -13.23
C GLU A 143 3.21 -5.69 -12.27
N LEU A 144 3.45 -6.59 -11.33
CA LEU A 144 4.56 -6.52 -10.40
C LEU A 144 5.49 -7.71 -10.60
N THR A 145 6.79 -7.46 -10.56
CA THR A 145 7.83 -8.51 -10.57
C THR A 145 8.80 -8.24 -9.44
N THR A 146 9.25 -9.29 -8.78
CA THR A 146 10.32 -9.17 -7.77
C THR A 146 11.64 -8.76 -8.42
N ASN A 147 12.42 -7.96 -7.72
CA ASN A 147 13.76 -7.59 -8.15
C ASN A 147 14.84 -8.21 -7.23
N ARG A 148 16.11 -7.88 -7.47
CA ARG A 148 17.24 -8.45 -6.74
C ARG A 148 17.25 -8.14 -5.23
N SER A 149 16.52 -7.12 -4.80
CA SER A 149 16.43 -6.72 -3.39
C SER A 149 15.33 -7.48 -2.63
N PHE A 150 14.53 -8.27 -3.33
CA PHE A 150 13.44 -9.01 -2.71
C PHE A 150 13.99 -10.11 -1.79
N THR A 151 13.66 -10.04 -0.51
CA THR A 151 14.12 -10.97 0.53
C THR A 151 13.03 -11.92 1.02
N GLY A 152 11.89 -11.91 0.36
CA GLY A 152 10.72 -12.69 0.74
C GLY A 152 10.66 -14.05 0.06
N THR A 153 9.48 -14.64 0.12
CA THR A 153 9.14 -15.92 -0.50
C THR A 153 8.04 -15.71 -1.54
N GLU A 154 8.23 -16.34 -2.69
CA GLU A 154 7.21 -16.48 -3.73
C GLU A 154 6.58 -17.88 -3.59
N ILE A 155 5.25 -17.95 -3.48
CA ILE A 155 4.48 -19.17 -3.22
C ILE A 155 3.52 -19.43 -4.39
#